data_52fbfeb676cd6880e91f4c137876a327
#
_entry.id   52fbfeb676cd6880e91f4c137876a327
#
_cell.length_a   1.000
_cell.length_b   1.000
_cell.length_c   1.000
_cell.angle_alpha   90.00
_cell.angle_beta   90.00
_cell.angle_gamma   90.00
#
_symmetry.space_group_name_H-M   'P 1'
#
loop_
_entity.id
_entity.type
_entity.pdbx_description
1 polymer ?
#
loop_
_entity_poly.entity_id
_entity_poly.type
_entity_poly.pdbx_seq_one_letter_code
_entity_poly.pdbx_strand_id
1 'polypeptide(L)'
;MLKYLKKYWLFAILAPLFMVADLVQPRLMSTIVDEGVLGLSNNGVGNLNLVLTEGLKMIIFVILGGLSGILCGVCANIASQNFGNDLRKDIFKNIMSFSFEQTDKFSTGSLITRVTNDITQLQNFIQMSMRGFIRTFMLFAGGIICMLSLNLSFGAVIACALPLVTICVIYFLSKANPLFSKLQQKLDNVNNVMQENVSGFRVVKAYVKEDYEKERFGKSNDDLVNTQLNVLMIFSYMQPIMNIILNLSVVAVIKVGGIQVANGSVTPGNVMAAITYVTQSLNAVMRMTNMFQTASRGIASGRRINEVLACEPSIKDGSFNATTSIKGKIEFKNVTFAYPLTGDKKILDNINLVINPGETIGILGETGCGKTSLINLIPRFYDVCEGSVLVDDIDVREYNLKNLRERISVALQKSEIFQSTIKENIRWGRENATDTDIANAASIAQAMEFISTSTDGFDTLVTQQGTSLSGGQKQRVAISRTILKHAEIIIFDDATSALDLKTEANLYSMLKNAYPDTTKIIIAQRIASVKDADRIVILDDGHISAVGTHDELLKNSAIYQDIYNSQLNKK
;
A
#
# COMPACT_ATOMS: atom_id res chain seq x y z
N MET A 1 -5.82 12.85 -8.58
CA MET A 1 -5.47 13.55 -7.32
C MET A 1 -6.23 14.88 -7.16
N LEU A 2 -6.12 15.83 -8.08
CA LEU A 2 -6.83 17.12 -8.01
C LEU A 2 -8.36 17.01 -7.91
N LYS A 3 -8.97 15.95 -8.47
CA LYS A 3 -10.41 15.68 -8.39
C LYS A 3 -10.90 15.57 -6.94
N TYR A 4 -10.12 14.95 -6.07
CA TYR A 4 -10.47 14.78 -4.65
C TYR A 4 -10.30 16.09 -3.87
N LEU A 5 -9.28 16.91 -4.18
CA LEU A 5 -9.05 18.21 -3.55
C LEU A 5 -10.13 19.24 -3.92
N LYS A 6 -10.66 19.18 -5.15
CA LYS A 6 -11.69 20.11 -5.63
C LYS A 6 -12.96 20.07 -4.77
N LYS A 7 -13.26 18.94 -4.13
CA LYS A 7 -14.41 18.78 -3.23
C LYS A 7 -14.25 19.58 -1.92
N TYR A 8 -13.00 19.91 -1.52
CA TYR A 8 -12.66 20.52 -0.23
C TYR A 8 -12.04 21.92 -0.36
N TRP A 9 -12.10 22.57 -1.54
CA TRP A 9 -11.46 23.86 -1.83
C TRP A 9 -11.95 25.02 -0.95
N LEU A 10 -13.22 25.00 -0.53
CA LEU A 10 -13.82 26.02 0.36
C LEU A 10 -13.05 26.13 1.69
N PHE A 11 -12.57 25.02 2.22
CA PHE A 11 -11.77 24.99 3.46
C PHE A 11 -10.38 25.62 3.28
N ALA A 12 -9.83 25.56 2.06
CA ALA A 12 -8.55 26.18 1.75
C ALA A 12 -8.62 27.72 1.66
N ILE A 13 -9.78 28.29 1.29
CA ILE A 13 -9.95 29.73 1.17
C ILE A 13 -10.19 30.42 2.53
N LEU A 14 -10.84 29.72 3.47
CA LEU A 14 -11.08 30.27 4.81
C LEU A 14 -9.80 30.48 5.63
N ALA A 15 -8.74 29.71 5.37
CA ALA A 15 -7.48 29.79 6.08
C ALA A 15 -6.73 31.14 5.92
N PRO A 16 -6.63 31.76 4.72
CA PRO A 16 -5.91 33.01 4.53
C PRO A 16 -6.60 34.25 5.14
N LEU A 17 -7.94 34.29 5.16
CA LEU A 17 -8.71 35.43 5.60
C LEU A 17 -8.36 35.92 7.03
N PHE A 18 -7.87 35.03 7.85
CA PHE A 18 -7.63 35.24 9.27
C PHE A 18 -6.15 35.52 9.61
N MET A 19 -5.28 35.44 8.62
CA MET A 19 -3.85 35.74 8.80
C MET A 19 -3.52 37.20 8.72
N VAL A 20 -4.44 37.97 8.16
CA VAL A 20 -4.37 39.44 8.18
C VAL A 20 -4.27 39.93 9.64
N ALA A 21 -4.92 39.26 10.59
CA ALA A 21 -4.85 39.61 12.00
C ALA A 21 -3.40 39.56 12.56
N ASP A 22 -2.61 38.55 12.21
CA ASP A 22 -1.22 38.44 12.67
C ASP A 22 -0.30 39.54 12.12
N LEU A 23 -0.61 40.08 10.92
CA LEU A 23 0.14 41.14 10.27
C LEU A 23 -0.30 42.55 10.72
N VAL A 24 -1.51 42.71 11.22
CA VAL A 24 -2.05 44.01 11.71
C VAL A 24 -1.54 44.33 13.12
N GLN A 25 -1.32 43.31 13.97
CA GLN A 25 -0.91 43.50 15.36
C GLN A 25 0.34 44.38 15.56
N PRO A 26 1.47 44.20 14.82
CA PRO A 26 2.65 45.03 14.98
C PRO A 26 2.38 46.50 14.66
N ARG A 27 1.47 46.80 13.73
CA ARG A 27 1.08 48.16 13.36
C ARG A 27 0.22 48.83 14.44
N LEU A 28 -0.71 48.08 15.04
CA LEU A 28 -1.49 48.59 16.19
C LEU A 28 -0.57 48.89 17.38
N MET A 29 0.40 47.99 17.63
CA MET A 29 1.41 48.21 18.68
C MET A 29 2.24 49.46 18.41
N SER A 30 2.63 49.72 17.15
CA SER A 30 3.31 50.97 16.75
C SER A 30 2.48 52.20 17.13
N THR A 31 1.17 52.22 16.81
CA THR A 31 0.26 53.32 17.13
C THR A 31 0.13 53.50 18.64
N ILE A 32 0.03 52.44 19.42
CA ILE A 32 -0.02 52.53 20.90
C ILE A 32 1.24 53.17 21.46
N VAL A 33 2.41 52.78 20.95
CA VAL A 33 3.67 53.37 21.42
C VAL A 33 3.81 54.81 21.01
N ASP A 34 3.57 55.16 19.75
CA ASP A 34 3.85 56.46 19.18
C ASP A 34 2.86 57.53 19.68
N GLU A 35 1.57 57.26 19.63
CA GLU A 35 0.53 58.24 19.96
C GLU A 35 -0.04 58.02 21.37
N GLY A 36 -0.13 56.76 21.79
CA GLY A 36 -0.71 56.43 23.10
C GLY A 36 0.24 56.70 24.27
N VAL A 37 1.51 56.29 24.15
CA VAL A 37 2.48 56.42 25.23
C VAL A 37 3.35 57.66 25.08
N LEU A 38 3.98 57.82 23.89
CA LEU A 38 4.90 58.94 23.65
C LEU A 38 4.21 60.24 23.30
N GLY A 39 2.92 60.21 22.90
CA GLY A 39 2.14 61.40 22.58
C GLY A 39 2.76 62.23 21.46
N LEU A 40 3.37 61.59 20.44
CA LEU A 40 4.12 62.30 19.38
C LEU A 40 3.28 63.32 18.60
N SER A 41 1.98 63.06 18.46
CA SER A 41 1.03 64.01 17.85
C SER A 41 0.43 64.99 18.86
N ASN A 42 0.68 64.89 20.17
CA ASN A 42 0.07 65.70 21.23
C ASN A 42 1.10 66.32 22.19
N ASN A 43 2.18 66.87 21.63
CA ASN A 43 3.23 67.56 22.37
C ASN A 43 3.86 66.76 23.53
N GLY A 44 3.96 65.45 23.39
CA GLY A 44 4.55 64.54 24.41
C GLY A 44 3.60 64.13 25.53
N VAL A 45 2.30 64.45 25.42
CA VAL A 45 1.28 64.01 26.37
C VAL A 45 0.61 62.74 25.88
N GLY A 46 0.86 61.63 26.56
CA GLY A 46 0.27 60.33 26.24
C GLY A 46 -1.26 60.34 26.33
N ASN A 47 -1.92 59.56 25.48
CA ASN A 47 -3.37 59.42 25.44
C ASN A 47 -3.83 58.04 25.90
N LEU A 48 -4.25 57.94 27.18
CA LEU A 48 -4.70 56.67 27.77
C LEU A 48 -5.92 56.09 27.05
N ASN A 49 -6.85 56.91 26.58
CA ASN A 49 -8.04 56.44 25.86
C ASN A 49 -7.66 55.78 24.53
N LEU A 50 -6.63 56.31 23.85
CA LEU A 50 -6.11 55.68 22.62
C LEU A 50 -5.41 54.35 22.91
N VAL A 51 -4.62 54.27 23.97
CA VAL A 51 -4.00 52.99 24.41
C VAL A 51 -5.07 51.95 24.68
N LEU A 52 -6.16 52.33 25.39
CA LEU A 52 -7.23 51.37 25.70
C LEU A 52 -8.01 50.98 24.45
N THR A 53 -8.29 51.88 23.53
CA THR A 53 -9.03 51.57 22.29
C THR A 53 -8.20 50.70 21.33
N GLU A 54 -6.94 51.02 21.09
CA GLU A 54 -6.07 50.22 20.22
C GLU A 54 -5.70 48.88 20.89
N GLY A 55 -5.52 48.88 22.23
CA GLY A 55 -5.34 47.66 23.01
C GLY A 55 -6.55 46.71 22.92
N LEU A 56 -7.77 47.28 23.02
CA LEU A 56 -8.99 46.48 22.83
C LEU A 56 -9.09 45.92 21.40
N LYS A 57 -8.73 46.69 20.36
CA LYS A 57 -8.65 46.19 18.98
C LYS A 57 -7.65 45.04 18.86
N MET A 58 -6.45 45.15 19.48
CA MET A 58 -5.48 44.08 19.49
C MET A 58 -6.05 42.82 20.12
N ILE A 59 -6.74 42.88 21.26
CA ILE A 59 -7.39 41.75 21.92
C ILE A 59 -8.43 41.12 20.98
N ILE A 60 -9.25 41.92 20.33
CA ILE A 60 -10.25 41.44 19.35
C ILE A 60 -9.56 40.69 18.20
N PHE A 61 -8.50 41.28 17.63
CA PHE A 61 -7.73 40.61 16.55
C PHE A 61 -7.06 39.31 17.02
N VAL A 62 -6.56 39.25 18.27
CA VAL A 62 -6.01 38.01 18.85
C VAL A 62 -7.08 36.93 18.98
N ILE A 63 -8.27 37.30 19.52
CA ILE A 63 -9.39 36.37 19.66
C ILE A 63 -9.87 35.88 18.28
N LEU A 64 -10.07 36.78 17.35
CA LEU A 64 -10.49 36.45 15.98
C LEU A 64 -9.44 35.55 15.28
N GLY A 65 -8.16 35.91 15.38
CA GLY A 65 -7.06 35.09 14.85
C GLY A 65 -6.99 33.72 15.48
N GLY A 66 -7.17 33.63 16.80
CA GLY A 66 -7.18 32.34 17.55
C GLY A 66 -8.35 31.43 17.15
N LEU A 67 -9.59 31.99 17.16
CA LEU A 67 -10.80 31.25 16.75
C LEU A 67 -10.68 30.74 15.33
N SER A 68 -10.17 31.54 14.47
CA SER A 68 -9.93 31.24 13.07
C SER A 68 -8.84 30.17 12.88
N GLY A 69 -7.76 30.26 13.62
CA GLY A 69 -6.71 29.23 13.62
C GLY A 69 -7.25 27.87 14.04
N ILE A 70 -8.16 27.84 15.03
CA ILE A 70 -8.86 26.62 15.45
C ILE A 70 -9.75 26.12 14.31
N LEU A 71 -10.59 26.98 13.73
CA LEU A 71 -11.52 26.62 12.66
C LEU A 71 -10.75 26.09 11.42
N CYS A 72 -9.69 26.79 11.02
CA CYS A 72 -8.81 26.35 9.95
C CYS A 72 -8.20 24.96 10.24
N GLY A 73 -7.74 24.74 11.49
CA GLY A 73 -7.19 23.45 11.93
C GLY A 73 -8.22 22.33 11.83
N VAL A 74 -9.44 22.56 12.32
CA VAL A 74 -10.55 21.59 12.24
C VAL A 74 -10.91 21.30 10.78
N CYS A 75 -11.09 22.32 9.97
CA CYS A 75 -11.43 22.19 8.55
C CYS A 75 -10.35 21.43 7.76
N ALA A 76 -9.07 21.76 7.99
CA ALA A 76 -7.95 21.08 7.32
C ALA A 76 -7.86 19.61 7.72
N ASN A 77 -8.12 19.29 9.01
CA ASN A 77 -8.14 17.90 9.49
C ASN A 77 -9.30 17.12 8.86
N ILE A 78 -10.53 17.67 8.87
CA ILE A 78 -11.70 17.01 8.26
C ILE A 78 -11.46 16.78 6.77
N ALA A 79 -10.99 17.79 6.05
CA ALA A 79 -10.71 17.69 4.62
C ALA A 79 -9.64 16.63 4.32
N SER A 80 -8.54 16.61 5.08
CA SER A 80 -7.46 15.63 4.91
C SER A 80 -7.92 14.20 5.22
N GLN A 81 -8.69 13.98 6.29
CA GLN A 81 -9.19 12.66 6.66
C GLN A 81 -10.20 12.12 5.63
N ASN A 82 -11.15 12.96 5.20
CA ASN A 82 -12.12 12.57 4.18
C ASN A 82 -11.45 12.28 2.82
N PHE A 83 -10.47 13.11 2.44
CA PHE A 83 -9.64 12.86 1.25
C PHE A 83 -8.98 11.48 1.31
N GLY A 84 -8.34 11.15 2.43
CA GLY A 84 -7.69 9.85 2.62
C GLY A 84 -8.68 8.69 2.61
N ASN A 85 -9.88 8.86 3.19
CA ASN A 85 -10.93 7.85 3.18
C ASN A 85 -11.44 7.58 1.75
N ASP A 86 -11.76 8.64 0.99
CA ASP A 86 -12.21 8.50 -0.40
C ASP A 86 -11.13 7.81 -1.25
N LEU A 87 -9.86 8.21 -1.06
CA LEU A 87 -8.73 7.64 -1.78
C LEU A 87 -8.50 6.16 -1.43
N ARG A 88 -8.62 5.76 -0.15
CA ARG A 88 -8.52 4.34 0.26
C ARG A 88 -9.60 3.49 -0.39
N LYS A 89 -10.84 3.98 -0.42
CA LYS A 89 -11.96 3.28 -1.06
C LYS A 89 -11.71 3.06 -2.55
N ASP A 90 -11.27 4.11 -3.25
CA ASP A 90 -11.03 4.03 -4.70
C ASP A 90 -9.84 3.12 -5.04
N ILE A 91 -8.74 3.21 -4.27
CA ILE A 91 -7.58 2.33 -4.45
C ILE A 91 -7.97 0.87 -4.17
N PHE A 92 -8.68 0.61 -3.07
CA PHE A 92 -9.12 -0.75 -2.74
C PHE A 92 -10.05 -1.32 -3.82
N LYS A 93 -11.00 -0.51 -4.30
CA LYS A 93 -11.87 -0.89 -5.42
C LYS A 93 -11.06 -1.23 -6.67
N ASN A 94 -10.03 -0.43 -6.98
CA ASN A 94 -9.18 -0.68 -8.14
C ASN A 94 -8.35 -1.95 -7.98
N ILE A 95 -7.76 -2.17 -6.80
CA ILE A 95 -7.02 -3.41 -6.49
C ILE A 95 -7.91 -4.64 -6.64
N MET A 96 -9.17 -4.58 -6.19
CA MET A 96 -10.12 -5.70 -6.34
C MET A 96 -10.52 -5.96 -7.80
N SER A 97 -10.32 -5.00 -8.70
CA SER A 97 -10.54 -5.18 -10.14
C SER A 97 -9.30 -5.69 -10.91
N PHE A 98 -8.15 -5.82 -10.26
CA PHE A 98 -6.92 -6.27 -10.91
C PHE A 98 -7.03 -7.70 -11.43
N SER A 99 -6.40 -7.94 -12.57
CA SER A 99 -6.09 -9.29 -13.03
C SER A 99 -4.85 -9.82 -12.28
N PHE A 100 -4.59 -11.12 -12.36
CA PHE A 100 -3.42 -11.74 -11.72
C PHE A 100 -2.09 -11.09 -12.17
N GLU A 101 -1.99 -10.72 -13.43
CA GLU A 101 -0.82 -9.99 -13.97
C GLU A 101 -0.48 -8.73 -13.15
N GLN A 102 -1.49 -7.92 -12.80
CA GLN A 102 -1.28 -6.71 -12.00
C GLN A 102 -0.90 -7.05 -10.55
N THR A 103 -1.46 -8.12 -9.99
CA THR A 103 -1.08 -8.57 -8.63
C THR A 103 0.33 -9.13 -8.58
N ASP A 104 0.82 -9.74 -9.66
CA ASP A 104 2.20 -10.19 -9.80
C ASP A 104 3.17 -9.00 -9.93
N LYS A 105 2.77 -7.96 -10.67
CA LYS A 105 3.54 -6.72 -10.81
C LYS A 105 3.68 -5.94 -9.50
N PHE A 106 2.60 -5.84 -8.73
CA PHE A 106 2.58 -5.16 -7.45
C PHE A 106 2.59 -6.21 -6.33
N SER A 107 3.71 -6.39 -5.64
CA SER A 107 3.73 -7.31 -4.49
C SER A 107 2.69 -6.91 -3.44
N THR A 108 2.10 -7.88 -2.74
CA THR A 108 1.09 -7.67 -1.69
C THR A 108 1.55 -6.66 -0.63
N GLY A 109 2.82 -6.74 -0.19
CA GLY A 109 3.39 -5.81 0.76
C GLY A 109 3.46 -4.37 0.23
N SER A 110 3.77 -4.20 -1.07
CA SER A 110 3.75 -2.89 -1.73
C SER A 110 2.34 -2.30 -1.80
N LEU A 111 1.33 -3.10 -2.15
CA LEU A 111 -0.06 -2.65 -2.18
C LEU A 111 -0.56 -2.24 -0.79
N ILE A 112 -0.25 -3.03 0.25
CA ILE A 112 -0.59 -2.68 1.64
C ILE A 112 0.06 -1.35 2.03
N THR A 113 1.35 -1.16 1.74
CA THR A 113 2.07 0.09 2.05
C THR A 113 1.44 1.29 1.34
N ARG A 114 0.98 1.13 0.09
CA ARG A 114 0.32 2.20 -0.68
C ARG A 114 -1.02 2.58 -0.09
N VAL A 115 -1.83 1.61 0.34
CA VAL A 115 -3.17 1.86 0.95
C VAL A 115 -3.06 2.44 2.36
N THR A 116 -2.00 2.12 3.11
CA THR A 116 -1.80 2.56 4.49
C THR A 116 -0.88 3.76 4.58
N ASN A 117 0.42 3.54 4.45
CA ASN A 117 1.45 4.55 4.73
C ASN A 117 1.48 5.67 3.68
N ASP A 118 1.42 5.34 2.37
CA ASP A 118 1.49 6.35 1.33
C ASP A 118 0.30 7.31 1.37
N ILE A 119 -0.91 6.80 1.63
CA ILE A 119 -2.09 7.67 1.81
C ILE A 119 -1.90 8.57 3.03
N THR A 120 -1.36 8.05 4.13
CA THR A 120 -1.09 8.84 5.33
C THR A 120 -0.07 9.96 5.06
N GLN A 121 1.00 9.69 4.32
CA GLN A 121 1.96 10.72 3.91
C GLN A 121 1.29 11.81 3.03
N LEU A 122 0.41 11.40 2.13
CA LEU A 122 -0.33 12.33 1.29
C LEU A 122 -1.36 13.14 2.08
N GLN A 123 -2.05 12.54 3.05
CA GLN A 123 -2.94 13.23 3.99
C GLN A 123 -2.18 14.31 4.78
N ASN A 124 -1.00 13.97 5.33
CA ASN A 124 -0.15 14.90 6.07
C ASN A 124 0.31 16.06 5.18
N PHE A 125 0.65 15.78 3.93
CA PHE A 125 1.02 16.82 2.96
C PHE A 125 -0.16 17.77 2.67
N ILE A 126 -1.37 17.25 2.46
CA ILE A 126 -2.57 18.06 2.22
C ILE A 126 -2.91 18.91 3.44
N GLN A 127 -2.92 18.32 4.64
CA GLN A 127 -3.17 19.02 5.89
C GLN A 127 -2.17 20.16 6.09
N MET A 128 -0.88 19.88 5.88
CA MET A 128 0.17 20.88 5.99
C MET A 128 0.02 21.97 4.93
N SER A 129 -0.34 21.62 3.70
CA SER A 129 -0.54 22.59 2.62
C SER A 129 -1.70 23.54 2.92
N MET A 130 -2.82 23.01 3.42
CA MET A 130 -4.00 23.82 3.73
C MET A 130 -3.78 24.74 4.95
N ARG A 131 -3.11 24.25 5.99
CA ARG A 131 -2.92 24.99 7.24
C ARG A 131 -1.59 25.74 7.28
N GLY A 132 -0.51 25.09 6.88
CA GLY A 132 0.85 25.56 7.11
C GLY A 132 1.41 26.40 5.96
N PHE A 133 1.32 25.87 4.72
CA PHE A 133 1.96 26.52 3.56
C PHE A 133 1.40 27.91 3.30
N ILE A 134 0.06 28.03 3.25
CA ILE A 134 -0.61 29.30 2.99
C ILE A 134 -0.26 30.31 4.09
N ARG A 135 -0.34 29.90 5.36
CA ARG A 135 0.04 30.76 6.49
C ARG A 135 1.48 31.23 6.40
N THR A 136 2.41 30.32 6.23
CA THR A 136 3.84 30.64 6.22
C THR A 136 4.19 31.56 5.07
N PHE A 137 3.62 31.32 3.88
CA PHE A 137 3.82 32.19 2.71
C PHE A 137 3.22 33.59 2.92
N MET A 138 2.03 33.69 3.49
CA MET A 138 1.39 35.00 3.79
C MET A 138 2.18 35.79 4.84
N LEU A 139 2.66 35.14 5.92
CA LEU A 139 3.51 35.79 6.92
C LEU A 139 4.85 36.25 6.33
N PHE A 140 5.44 35.45 5.44
CA PHE A 140 6.67 35.80 4.74
C PHE A 140 6.46 37.03 3.81
N ALA A 141 5.57 36.90 2.85
CA ALA A 141 5.32 37.96 1.88
C ALA A 141 4.67 39.18 2.52
N GLY A 142 3.69 38.98 3.38
CA GLY A 142 3.00 40.06 4.11
C GLY A 142 3.93 40.82 5.06
N GLY A 143 4.80 40.10 5.79
CA GLY A 143 5.80 40.73 6.65
C GLY A 143 6.77 41.64 5.87
N ILE A 144 7.24 41.18 4.69
CA ILE A 144 8.10 41.99 3.80
C ILE A 144 7.34 43.23 3.30
N ILE A 145 6.10 43.06 2.82
CA ILE A 145 5.28 44.17 2.32
C ILE A 145 5.00 45.20 3.43
N CYS A 146 4.61 44.73 4.62
CA CYS A 146 4.37 45.59 5.77
C CYS A 146 5.63 46.37 6.17
N MET A 147 6.79 45.70 6.18
CA MET A 147 8.07 46.32 6.52
C MET A 147 8.49 47.39 5.51
N LEU A 148 8.34 47.13 4.20
CA LEU A 148 8.57 48.09 3.13
C LEU A 148 7.60 49.29 3.24
N SER A 149 6.37 49.08 3.69
CA SER A 149 5.38 50.15 3.88
C SER A 149 5.68 51.05 5.06
N LEU A 150 6.46 50.58 6.06
CA LEU A 150 6.93 51.39 7.16
C LEU A 150 8.07 52.32 6.75
N ASN A 151 9.10 51.77 6.13
CA ASN A 151 10.22 52.52 5.58
C ASN A 151 11.07 51.65 4.65
N LEU A 152 11.53 52.20 3.53
CA LEU A 152 12.33 51.50 2.53
C LEU A 152 13.68 51.00 3.10
N SER A 153 14.25 51.72 4.08
CA SER A 153 15.53 51.35 4.71
C SER A 153 15.40 50.06 5.53
N PHE A 154 14.26 49.75 6.09
CA PHE A 154 14.02 48.45 6.73
C PHE A 154 13.95 47.34 5.71
N GLY A 155 13.44 47.63 4.50
CA GLY A 155 13.48 46.71 3.37
C GLY A 155 14.90 46.30 2.97
N ALA A 156 15.87 47.20 3.05
CA ALA A 156 17.30 46.91 2.79
C ALA A 156 17.87 45.89 3.80
N VAL A 157 17.48 45.99 5.07
CA VAL A 157 17.92 45.03 6.09
C VAL A 157 17.42 43.62 5.75
N ILE A 158 16.14 43.48 5.38
CA ILE A 158 15.58 42.17 5.01
C ILE A 158 16.16 41.65 3.70
N ALA A 159 16.44 42.55 2.73
CA ALA A 159 17.09 42.18 1.47
C ALA A 159 18.52 41.65 1.65
N CYS A 160 19.24 42.04 2.71
CA CYS A 160 20.51 41.46 3.10
C CYS A 160 20.37 40.19 3.93
N ALA A 161 19.41 40.12 4.83
CA ALA A 161 19.20 38.98 5.73
C ALA A 161 18.66 37.74 5.01
N LEU A 162 17.74 37.90 4.07
CA LEU A 162 17.11 36.79 3.34
C LEU A 162 18.11 35.93 2.52
N PRO A 163 19.00 36.52 1.69
CA PRO A 163 20.01 35.74 0.99
C PRO A 163 20.94 34.98 1.96
N LEU A 164 21.30 35.61 3.08
CA LEU A 164 22.20 35.02 4.07
C LEU A 164 21.56 33.81 4.75
N VAL A 165 20.27 33.89 5.14
CA VAL A 165 19.49 32.78 5.66
C VAL A 165 19.34 31.69 4.59
N THR A 166 19.03 32.06 3.35
CA THR A 166 18.83 31.11 2.25
C THR A 166 20.12 30.34 1.94
N ILE A 167 21.25 31.02 1.85
CA ILE A 167 22.57 30.39 1.65
C ILE A 167 22.88 29.43 2.80
N CYS A 168 22.63 29.85 4.05
CA CYS A 168 22.85 29.03 5.22
C CYS A 168 21.98 27.76 5.18
N VAL A 169 20.68 27.87 4.88
CA VAL A 169 19.76 26.73 4.73
C VAL A 169 20.24 25.78 3.64
N ILE A 170 20.59 26.30 2.45
CA ILE A 170 21.09 25.47 1.33
C ILE A 170 22.37 24.75 1.74
N TYR A 171 23.29 25.43 2.42
CA TYR A 171 24.53 24.82 2.90
C TYR A 171 24.27 23.65 3.85
N PHE A 172 23.44 23.84 4.88
CA PHE A 172 23.13 22.78 5.83
C PHE A 172 22.37 21.61 5.16
N LEU A 173 21.41 21.88 4.28
CA LEU A 173 20.68 20.85 3.55
C LEU A 173 21.59 20.06 2.61
N SER A 174 22.51 20.72 1.92
CA SER A 174 23.45 20.04 1.02
C SER A 174 24.40 19.09 1.78
N LYS A 175 24.76 19.43 3.02
CA LYS A 175 25.55 18.57 3.90
C LYS A 175 24.75 17.45 4.54
N ALA A 176 23.47 17.69 4.88
CA ALA A 176 22.60 16.72 5.52
C ALA A 176 22.06 15.65 4.54
N ASN A 177 21.72 16.03 3.30
CA ASN A 177 21.10 15.14 2.32
C ASN A 177 21.89 13.83 2.07
N PRO A 178 23.21 13.83 1.83
CA PRO A 178 23.95 12.58 1.63
C PRO A 178 24.00 11.71 2.89
N LEU A 179 23.97 12.35 4.08
CA LEU A 179 23.94 11.62 5.33
C LEU A 179 22.57 10.97 5.61
N PHE A 180 21.47 11.57 5.16
CA PHE A 180 20.15 10.94 5.23
C PHE A 180 20.08 9.65 4.41
N SER A 181 20.68 9.63 3.21
CA SER A 181 20.74 8.40 2.41
C SER A 181 21.56 7.31 3.11
N LYS A 182 22.71 7.69 3.72
CA LYS A 182 23.52 6.76 4.51
C LYS A 182 22.77 6.27 5.74
N LEU A 183 22.07 7.16 6.45
CA LEU A 183 21.25 6.82 7.61
C LEU A 183 20.17 5.79 7.25
N GLN A 184 19.50 5.99 6.11
CA GLN A 184 18.50 5.05 5.62
C GLN A 184 19.12 3.68 5.33
N GLN A 185 20.26 3.61 4.65
CA GLN A 185 20.98 2.35 4.40
C GLN A 185 21.37 1.63 5.69
N LYS A 186 21.83 2.38 6.72
CA LYS A 186 22.17 1.78 8.03
C LYS A 186 20.93 1.29 8.76
N LEU A 187 19.81 2.01 8.68
CA LEU A 187 18.53 1.57 9.24
C LEU A 187 18.02 0.30 8.54
N ASP A 188 18.11 0.24 7.23
CA ASP A 188 17.73 -0.94 6.45
C ASP A 188 18.60 -2.15 6.84
N ASN A 189 19.91 -1.94 7.08
CA ASN A 189 20.80 -3.00 7.54
C ASN A 189 20.41 -3.53 8.92
N VAL A 190 20.10 -2.65 9.89
CA VAL A 190 19.61 -3.06 11.22
C VAL A 190 18.29 -3.84 11.09
N ASN A 191 17.36 -3.36 10.26
CA ASN A 191 16.09 -4.05 10.01
C ASN A 191 16.31 -5.43 9.39
N ASN A 192 17.22 -5.57 8.43
CA ASN A 192 17.56 -6.85 7.81
C ASN A 192 18.13 -7.84 8.83
N VAL A 193 19.11 -7.41 9.64
CA VAL A 193 19.68 -8.24 10.72
C VAL A 193 18.58 -8.68 11.71
N MET A 194 17.70 -7.76 12.09
CA MET A 194 16.58 -8.07 12.98
C MET A 194 15.59 -9.06 12.34
N GLN A 195 15.24 -8.86 11.09
CA GLN A 195 14.32 -9.74 10.35
C GLN A 195 14.91 -11.15 10.18
N GLU A 196 16.20 -11.26 9.82
CA GLU A 196 16.91 -12.54 9.74
C GLU A 196 16.88 -13.27 11.08
N ASN A 197 17.18 -12.56 12.19
CA ASN A 197 17.20 -13.14 13.54
C ASN A 197 15.82 -13.59 14.00
N VAL A 198 14.78 -12.78 13.78
CA VAL A 198 13.40 -13.15 14.15
C VAL A 198 12.91 -14.33 13.33
N SER A 199 13.15 -14.32 12.01
CA SER A 199 12.74 -15.40 11.12
C SER A 199 13.55 -16.68 11.39
N GLY A 200 14.84 -16.55 11.64
CA GLY A 200 15.77 -17.64 11.92
C GLY A 200 15.93 -17.99 13.40
N PHE A 201 15.06 -17.50 14.29
CA PHE A 201 15.22 -17.63 15.75
C PHE A 201 15.47 -19.08 16.20
N ARG A 202 14.76 -20.05 15.62
CA ARG A 202 14.95 -21.49 15.91
C ARG A 202 16.34 -21.97 15.50
N VAL A 203 16.88 -21.47 14.39
CA VAL A 203 18.22 -21.84 13.91
C VAL A 203 19.28 -21.25 14.86
N VAL A 204 19.15 -19.97 15.24
CA VAL A 204 20.06 -19.32 16.18
C VAL A 204 20.11 -20.10 17.50
N LYS A 205 18.94 -20.53 18.02
CA LYS A 205 18.83 -21.35 19.24
C LYS A 205 19.42 -22.75 19.07
N ALA A 206 19.12 -23.42 17.95
CA ALA A 206 19.59 -24.78 17.70
C ALA A 206 21.13 -24.87 17.60
N TYR A 207 21.76 -23.80 17.11
CA TYR A 207 23.22 -23.74 16.92
C TYR A 207 23.94 -22.93 18.01
N VAL A 208 23.23 -22.48 19.06
CA VAL A 208 23.78 -21.70 20.20
C VAL A 208 24.60 -20.49 19.70
N LYS A 209 24.02 -19.69 18.79
CA LYS A 209 24.67 -18.54 18.16
C LYS A 209 24.16 -17.19 18.64
N GLU A 210 23.52 -17.14 19.82
CA GLU A 210 22.94 -15.91 20.38
C GLU A 210 23.98 -14.81 20.57
N ASP A 211 25.16 -15.14 21.07
CA ASP A 211 26.18 -14.13 21.34
C ASP A 211 26.79 -13.59 20.04
N TYR A 212 26.95 -14.43 19.03
CA TYR A 212 27.37 -14.00 17.69
C TYR A 212 26.34 -13.01 17.07
N GLU A 213 25.06 -13.33 17.15
CA GLU A 213 24.01 -12.46 16.61
C GLU A 213 23.81 -11.18 17.42
N LYS A 214 24.02 -11.22 18.74
CA LYS A 214 24.07 -10.00 19.59
C LYS A 214 25.20 -9.06 19.15
N GLU A 215 26.40 -9.59 18.91
CA GLU A 215 27.54 -8.80 18.45
C GLU A 215 27.28 -8.23 17.05
N ARG A 216 26.73 -9.04 16.13
CA ARG A 216 26.37 -8.62 14.77
C ARG A 216 25.34 -7.50 14.78
N PHE A 217 24.28 -7.64 15.60
CA PHE A 217 23.28 -6.60 15.80
C PHE A 217 23.89 -5.35 16.44
N GLY A 218 24.71 -5.51 17.48
CA GLY A 218 25.41 -4.41 18.14
C GLY A 218 26.23 -3.56 17.16
N LYS A 219 27.05 -4.19 16.31
CA LYS A 219 27.83 -3.46 15.28
C LYS A 219 26.93 -2.70 14.32
N SER A 220 25.85 -3.32 13.84
CA SER A 220 24.90 -2.66 12.93
C SER A 220 24.18 -1.50 13.59
N ASN A 221 23.81 -1.64 14.87
CA ASN A 221 23.17 -0.60 15.66
C ASN A 221 24.12 0.57 15.96
N ASP A 222 25.36 0.30 16.34
CA ASP A 222 26.38 1.33 16.60
C ASP A 222 26.68 2.16 15.34
N ASP A 223 26.76 1.51 14.17
CA ASP A 223 26.89 2.16 12.89
C ASP A 223 25.70 3.10 12.58
N LEU A 224 24.47 2.64 12.88
CA LEU A 224 23.25 3.45 12.75
C LEU A 224 23.32 4.67 13.69
N VAL A 225 23.60 4.45 14.97
CA VAL A 225 23.68 5.49 16.01
C VAL A 225 24.73 6.54 15.64
N ASN A 226 25.93 6.11 15.24
CA ASN A 226 27.01 7.01 14.84
C ASN A 226 26.61 7.87 13.61
N THR A 227 25.96 7.25 12.62
CA THR A 227 25.45 7.97 11.45
C THR A 227 24.37 8.97 11.84
N GLN A 228 23.45 8.58 12.73
CA GLN A 228 22.38 9.44 13.24
C GLN A 228 22.93 10.61 14.05
N LEU A 229 23.92 10.39 14.90
CA LEU A 229 24.60 11.46 15.64
C LEU A 229 25.22 12.49 14.70
N ASN A 230 25.89 12.05 13.63
CA ASN A 230 26.45 12.96 12.63
C ASN A 230 25.38 13.84 11.95
N VAL A 231 24.20 13.28 11.63
CA VAL A 231 23.07 14.05 11.11
C VAL A 231 22.56 15.04 12.15
N LEU A 232 22.36 14.59 13.40
CA LEU A 232 21.84 15.44 14.49
C LEU A 232 22.81 16.59 14.83
N MET A 233 24.12 16.37 14.78
CA MET A 233 25.11 17.42 15.01
C MET A 233 24.98 18.55 13.97
N ILE A 234 24.78 18.22 12.67
CA ILE A 234 24.57 19.24 11.65
C ILE A 234 23.34 20.10 11.98
N PHE A 235 22.23 19.48 12.37
CA PHE A 235 21.02 20.23 12.74
C PHE A 235 21.18 21.00 14.04
N SER A 236 21.96 20.48 15.01
CA SER A 236 22.29 21.19 16.24
C SER A 236 23.03 22.51 16.00
N TYR A 237 23.90 22.58 15.00
CA TYR A 237 24.57 23.83 14.62
C TYR A 237 23.66 24.77 13.83
N MET A 238 22.70 24.25 13.08
CA MET A 238 21.83 25.05 12.23
C MET A 238 21.01 26.06 13.04
N GLN A 239 20.36 25.59 14.13
CA GLN A 239 19.46 26.45 14.92
C GLN A 239 20.17 27.66 15.58
N PRO A 240 21.32 27.50 16.28
CA PRO A 240 22.07 28.64 16.82
C PRO A 240 22.53 29.62 15.73
N ILE A 241 23.02 29.14 14.60
CA ILE A 241 23.47 30.00 13.52
C ILE A 241 22.32 30.82 12.94
N MET A 242 21.14 30.18 12.74
CA MET A 242 19.94 30.90 12.32
C MET A 242 19.50 31.95 13.33
N ASN A 243 19.56 31.65 14.63
CA ASN A 243 19.26 32.61 15.69
C ASN A 243 20.25 33.79 15.70
N ILE A 244 21.53 33.54 15.42
CA ILE A 244 22.54 34.61 15.29
C ILE A 244 22.17 35.53 14.12
N ILE A 245 21.84 34.99 12.94
CA ILE A 245 21.45 35.80 11.77
C ILE A 245 20.20 36.61 12.09
N LEU A 246 19.18 36.00 12.75
CA LEU A 246 17.96 36.67 13.15
C LEU A 246 18.24 37.83 14.10
N ASN A 247 19.02 37.59 15.17
CA ASN A 247 19.35 38.62 16.17
C ASN A 247 20.22 39.74 15.57
N LEU A 248 21.19 39.41 14.68
CA LEU A 248 21.94 40.42 13.95
C LEU A 248 21.03 41.29 13.06
N SER A 249 20.03 40.66 12.43
CA SER A 249 19.04 41.43 11.65
C SER A 249 18.20 42.34 12.53
N VAL A 250 17.82 41.90 13.73
CA VAL A 250 17.13 42.75 14.71
C VAL A 250 18.02 43.92 15.14
N VAL A 251 19.28 43.68 15.47
CA VAL A 251 20.25 44.73 15.81
C VAL A 251 20.42 45.72 14.66
N ALA A 252 20.48 45.25 13.41
CA ALA A 252 20.54 46.10 12.23
C ALA A 252 19.30 47.01 12.09
N VAL A 253 18.08 46.43 12.32
CA VAL A 253 16.83 47.22 12.33
C VAL A 253 16.85 48.28 13.42
N ILE A 254 17.32 47.94 14.63
CA ILE A 254 17.42 48.91 15.75
C ILE A 254 18.41 50.00 15.41
N LYS A 255 19.59 49.71 14.84
CA LYS A 255 20.59 50.68 14.46
C LYS A 255 20.09 51.63 13.36
N VAL A 256 19.57 51.07 12.27
CA VAL A 256 19.00 51.83 11.15
C VAL A 256 17.80 52.65 11.62
N GLY A 257 16.89 52.05 12.38
CA GLY A 257 15.70 52.69 12.92
C GLY A 257 16.06 53.80 13.90
N GLY A 258 17.04 53.59 14.82
CA GLY A 258 17.48 54.61 15.76
C GLY A 258 18.05 55.84 15.08
N ILE A 259 18.84 55.70 14.01
CA ILE A 259 19.34 56.82 13.21
C ILE A 259 18.15 57.58 12.57
N GLN A 260 17.16 56.86 12.06
CA GLN A 260 16.02 57.51 11.40
C GLN A 260 15.06 58.18 12.38
N VAL A 261 14.89 57.62 13.59
CA VAL A 261 14.15 58.26 14.67
C VAL A 261 14.86 59.56 15.07
N ALA A 262 16.19 59.55 15.23
CA ALA A 262 16.95 60.75 15.54
C ALA A 262 16.82 61.83 14.44
N ASN A 263 16.66 61.45 13.18
CA ASN A 263 16.43 62.34 12.04
C ASN A 263 14.93 62.70 11.86
N GLY A 264 14.03 62.22 12.72
CA GLY A 264 12.60 62.52 12.64
C GLY A 264 11.87 61.88 11.47
N SER A 265 12.49 60.95 10.73
CA SER A 265 11.89 60.31 9.54
C SER A 265 11.06 59.08 9.84
N VAL A 266 11.22 58.44 11.03
CA VAL A 266 10.51 57.27 11.48
C VAL A 266 10.19 57.41 12.97
N THR A 267 9.08 56.83 13.42
CA THR A 267 8.69 56.83 14.83
C THR A 267 9.27 55.60 15.57
N PRO A 268 9.48 55.65 16.89
CA PRO A 268 9.93 54.53 17.70
C PRO A 268 9.04 53.30 17.60
N GLY A 269 7.70 53.48 17.53
CA GLY A 269 6.74 52.41 17.37
C GLY A 269 6.90 51.69 16.03
N ASN A 270 7.23 52.43 14.95
CA ASN A 270 7.53 51.79 13.64
C ASN A 270 8.80 50.92 13.69
N VAL A 271 9.80 51.27 14.50
CA VAL A 271 10.97 50.42 14.73
C VAL A 271 10.57 49.12 15.42
N MET A 272 9.71 49.18 16.44
CA MET A 272 9.19 47.99 17.13
C MET A 272 8.36 47.09 16.21
N ALA A 273 7.53 47.69 15.36
CA ALA A 273 6.79 46.91 14.33
C ALA A 273 7.75 46.25 13.32
N ALA A 274 8.79 46.96 12.87
CA ALA A 274 9.79 46.43 11.95
C ALA A 274 10.56 45.24 12.55
N ILE A 275 10.94 45.27 13.83
CA ILE A 275 11.57 44.13 14.55
C ILE A 275 10.66 42.91 14.51
N THR A 276 9.37 43.10 14.77
CA THR A 276 8.39 42.01 14.75
C THR A 276 8.24 41.42 13.35
N TYR A 277 8.14 42.25 12.31
CA TYR A 277 8.03 41.78 10.92
C TYR A 277 9.28 41.04 10.42
N VAL A 278 10.50 41.54 10.77
CA VAL A 278 11.74 40.81 10.43
C VAL A 278 11.77 39.44 11.08
N THR A 279 11.45 39.39 12.37
CA THR A 279 11.42 38.11 13.13
C THR A 279 10.40 37.14 12.56
N GLN A 280 9.17 37.60 12.23
CA GLN A 280 8.14 36.76 11.61
C GLN A 280 8.58 36.25 10.23
N SER A 281 9.14 37.12 9.38
CA SER A 281 9.56 36.75 8.01
C SER A 281 10.71 35.74 8.02
N LEU A 282 11.73 35.93 8.84
CA LEU A 282 12.85 35.01 8.94
C LEU A 282 12.45 33.66 9.54
N ASN A 283 11.58 33.66 10.56
CA ASN A 283 11.00 32.43 11.10
C ASN A 283 10.12 31.68 10.07
N ALA A 284 9.44 32.42 9.18
CA ALA A 284 8.68 31.81 8.10
C ALA A 284 9.57 31.03 7.13
N VAL A 285 10.76 31.55 6.79
CA VAL A 285 11.76 30.85 5.93
C VAL A 285 12.19 29.53 6.58
N MET A 286 12.46 29.52 7.88
CA MET A 286 12.84 28.29 8.60
C MET A 286 11.71 27.25 8.58
N ARG A 287 10.46 27.67 8.75
CA ARG A 287 9.30 26.75 8.65
C ARG A 287 9.13 26.19 7.24
N MET A 288 9.39 27.00 6.19
CA MET A 288 9.33 26.54 4.80
C MET A 288 10.24 25.34 4.53
N THR A 289 11.43 25.31 5.13
CA THR A 289 12.40 24.21 4.98
C THR A 289 11.79 22.85 5.38
N ASN A 290 11.12 22.78 6.54
CA ASN A 290 10.46 21.58 7.01
C ASN A 290 9.28 21.18 6.10
N MET A 291 8.61 22.16 5.51
CA MET A 291 7.50 21.93 4.60
C MET A 291 7.94 21.29 3.28
N PHE A 292 9.09 21.65 2.75
CA PHE A 292 9.64 21.03 1.53
C PHE A 292 9.90 19.54 1.72
N GLN A 293 10.37 19.11 2.88
CA GLN A 293 10.58 17.68 3.17
C GLN A 293 9.25 16.90 3.14
N THR A 294 8.23 17.43 3.81
CA THR A 294 6.90 16.78 3.84
C THR A 294 6.25 16.81 2.46
N ALA A 295 6.42 17.89 1.70
CA ALA A 295 5.95 17.99 0.32
C ALA A 295 6.62 16.93 -0.58
N SER A 296 7.93 16.76 -0.49
CA SER A 296 8.67 15.76 -1.27
C SER A 296 8.18 14.33 -0.99
N ARG A 297 7.95 13.99 0.30
CA ARG A 297 7.39 12.68 0.69
C ARG A 297 5.97 12.51 0.15
N GLY A 298 5.12 13.52 0.31
CA GLY A 298 3.74 13.50 -0.18
C GLY A 298 3.67 13.33 -1.71
N ILE A 299 4.52 14.03 -2.47
CA ILE A 299 4.60 13.92 -3.93
C ILE A 299 5.07 12.53 -4.35
N ALA A 300 6.10 11.97 -3.69
CA ALA A 300 6.59 10.63 -3.97
C ALA A 300 5.51 9.56 -3.71
N SER A 301 4.83 9.62 -2.55
CA SER A 301 3.71 8.75 -2.22
C SER A 301 2.53 8.94 -3.20
N GLY A 302 2.25 10.17 -3.61
CA GLY A 302 1.24 10.47 -4.61
C GLY A 302 1.52 9.84 -5.98
N ARG A 303 2.77 9.77 -6.41
CA ARG A 303 3.16 9.07 -7.64
C ARG A 303 2.87 7.58 -7.54
N ARG A 304 3.31 6.91 -6.44
CA ARG A 304 3.06 5.48 -6.23
C ARG A 304 1.58 5.13 -6.16
N ILE A 305 0.78 5.98 -5.52
CA ILE A 305 -0.68 5.83 -5.48
C ILE A 305 -1.27 5.97 -6.89
N ASN A 306 -0.80 6.96 -7.65
CA ASN A 306 -1.31 7.19 -9.01
C ASN A 306 -0.96 6.05 -9.98
N GLU A 307 0.17 5.36 -9.79
CA GLU A 307 0.52 4.14 -10.53
C GLU A 307 -0.55 3.06 -10.35
N VAL A 308 -1.03 2.87 -9.12
CA VAL A 308 -2.10 1.90 -8.84
C VAL A 308 -3.43 2.36 -9.43
N LEU A 309 -3.81 3.63 -9.24
CA LEU A 309 -5.08 4.16 -9.74
C LEU A 309 -5.17 4.24 -11.27
N ALA A 310 -4.03 4.42 -11.94
CA ALA A 310 -3.95 4.46 -13.40
C ALA A 310 -3.79 3.07 -14.03
N CYS A 311 -3.58 2.03 -13.22
CA CYS A 311 -3.45 0.67 -13.71
C CYS A 311 -4.83 0.09 -14.00
N GLU A 312 -5.09 -0.19 -15.28
CA GLU A 312 -6.29 -0.88 -15.73
C GLU A 312 -6.05 -2.40 -15.73
N PRO A 313 -7.07 -3.22 -15.43
CA PRO A 313 -6.96 -4.66 -15.57
C PRO A 313 -6.63 -5.04 -17.02
N SER A 314 -5.67 -5.95 -17.20
CA SER A 314 -5.31 -6.45 -18.55
C SER A 314 -6.43 -7.29 -19.14
N ILE A 315 -7.16 -8.02 -18.30
CA ILE A 315 -8.27 -8.86 -18.72
C ILE A 315 -9.57 -8.05 -18.64
N LYS A 316 -10.22 -7.86 -19.77
CA LYS A 316 -11.52 -7.17 -19.87
C LYS A 316 -12.65 -8.19 -19.97
N ASP A 317 -13.79 -7.86 -19.37
CA ASP A 317 -15.01 -8.68 -19.48
C ASP A 317 -15.45 -8.87 -20.93
N GLY A 318 -15.82 -10.08 -21.26
CA GLY A 318 -16.58 -10.37 -22.46
C GLY A 318 -18.08 -10.11 -22.27
N SER A 319 -18.84 -10.22 -23.34
CA SER A 319 -20.29 -9.95 -23.35
C SER A 319 -21.14 -11.21 -23.24
N PHE A 320 -20.56 -12.39 -23.44
CA PHE A 320 -21.31 -13.64 -23.44
C PHE A 320 -21.65 -14.08 -22.01
N ASN A 321 -22.93 -14.33 -21.80
CA ASN A 321 -23.47 -14.93 -20.58
C ASN A 321 -24.19 -16.23 -20.94
N ALA A 322 -23.65 -17.36 -20.52
CA ALA A 322 -24.36 -18.63 -20.66
C ALA A 322 -25.63 -18.59 -19.78
N THR A 323 -26.78 -18.73 -20.40
CA THR A 323 -28.08 -18.74 -19.71
C THR A 323 -28.48 -20.10 -19.18
N THR A 324 -27.89 -21.17 -19.72
CA THR A 324 -28.08 -22.55 -19.30
C THR A 324 -26.83 -23.09 -18.64
N SER A 325 -26.94 -24.19 -17.91
CA SER A 325 -25.81 -24.97 -17.40
C SER A 325 -24.87 -25.34 -18.54
N ILE A 326 -23.57 -25.07 -18.42
CA ILE A 326 -22.57 -25.54 -19.35
C ILE A 326 -22.38 -27.06 -19.15
N LYS A 327 -21.99 -27.76 -20.22
CA LYS A 327 -21.70 -29.20 -20.15
C LYS A 327 -20.34 -29.49 -19.55
N GLY A 328 -19.45 -28.51 -19.54
CA GLY A 328 -18.11 -28.62 -18.99
C GLY A 328 -17.07 -29.19 -19.97
N LYS A 329 -17.29 -29.06 -21.29
CA LYS A 329 -16.28 -29.33 -22.31
C LYS A 329 -15.20 -28.26 -22.25
N ILE A 330 -13.92 -28.68 -22.31
CA ILE A 330 -12.79 -27.75 -22.38
C ILE A 330 -11.94 -28.13 -23.60
N GLU A 331 -11.53 -27.12 -24.37
CA GLU A 331 -10.70 -27.36 -25.55
C GLU A 331 -9.58 -26.31 -25.63
N PHE A 332 -8.34 -26.78 -25.70
CA PHE A 332 -7.15 -25.98 -25.98
C PHE A 332 -6.81 -26.14 -27.47
N LYS A 333 -6.76 -25.04 -28.22
CA LYS A 333 -6.44 -25.02 -29.67
C LYS A 333 -5.17 -24.23 -29.91
N ASN A 334 -4.07 -24.91 -30.21
CA ASN A 334 -2.76 -24.34 -30.52
C ASN A 334 -2.32 -23.28 -29.49
N VAL A 335 -2.50 -23.59 -28.20
CA VAL A 335 -2.28 -22.63 -27.11
C VAL A 335 -0.80 -22.48 -26.83
N THR A 336 -0.32 -21.25 -26.94
CA THR A 336 1.01 -20.81 -26.49
C THR A 336 0.84 -19.76 -25.40
N PHE A 337 1.59 -19.91 -24.30
CA PHE A 337 1.50 -19.02 -23.15
C PHE A 337 2.86 -18.69 -22.56
N ALA A 338 3.05 -17.42 -22.20
CA ALA A 338 4.16 -16.89 -21.40
C ALA A 338 3.63 -15.92 -20.36
N TYR A 339 4.25 -15.86 -19.17
CA TYR A 339 3.88 -14.85 -18.19
C TYR A 339 4.40 -13.46 -18.61
N PRO A 340 3.61 -12.40 -18.47
CA PRO A 340 4.00 -11.05 -18.92
C PRO A 340 5.31 -10.52 -18.31
N LEU A 341 5.67 -10.99 -17.11
CA LEU A 341 6.87 -10.54 -16.38
C LEU A 341 8.14 -11.39 -16.65
N THR A 342 8.00 -12.52 -17.35
CA THR A 342 9.13 -13.44 -17.61
C THR A 342 9.80 -13.22 -18.97
N GLY A 343 9.39 -12.16 -19.70
CA GLY A 343 9.83 -11.92 -21.07
C GLY A 343 9.23 -12.96 -22.05
N ASP A 344 9.95 -13.23 -23.14
CA ASP A 344 9.46 -14.12 -24.21
C ASP A 344 9.61 -15.61 -23.90
N LYS A 345 9.93 -16.00 -22.65
CA LYS A 345 10.06 -17.41 -22.28
C LYS A 345 8.69 -18.08 -22.28
N LYS A 346 8.44 -18.89 -23.31
CA LYS A 346 7.24 -19.72 -23.39
C LYS A 346 7.20 -20.71 -22.25
N ILE A 347 6.06 -20.80 -21.55
CA ILE A 347 5.79 -21.77 -20.50
C ILE A 347 4.95 -22.92 -21.04
N LEU A 348 4.06 -22.62 -22.00
CA LEU A 348 3.30 -23.59 -22.77
C LEU A 348 3.48 -23.27 -24.25
N ASP A 349 3.72 -24.29 -25.06
CA ASP A 349 3.92 -24.12 -26.49
C ASP A 349 3.10 -25.14 -27.29
N ASN A 350 2.23 -24.63 -28.16
CA ASN A 350 1.37 -25.38 -29.07
C ASN A 350 0.55 -26.50 -28.40
N ILE A 351 -0.10 -26.19 -27.28
CA ILE A 351 -0.94 -27.13 -26.54
C ILE A 351 -2.25 -27.37 -27.29
N ASN A 352 -2.53 -28.64 -27.59
CA ASN A 352 -3.78 -29.12 -28.17
C ASN A 352 -4.36 -30.22 -27.29
N LEU A 353 -5.52 -29.97 -26.65
CA LEU A 353 -6.15 -30.90 -25.73
C LEU A 353 -7.66 -30.68 -25.70
N VAL A 354 -8.42 -31.77 -25.82
CA VAL A 354 -9.87 -31.77 -25.62
C VAL A 354 -10.22 -32.58 -24.38
N ILE A 355 -10.96 -31.99 -23.46
CA ILE A 355 -11.52 -32.63 -22.26
C ILE A 355 -13.03 -32.66 -22.45
N ASN A 356 -13.61 -33.88 -22.39
CA ASN A 356 -15.05 -34.07 -22.61
C ASN A 356 -15.87 -33.76 -21.35
N PRO A 357 -17.15 -33.42 -21.51
CA PRO A 357 -18.04 -33.25 -20.38
C PRO A 357 -18.06 -34.47 -19.45
N GLY A 358 -17.98 -34.23 -18.13
CA GLY A 358 -18.00 -35.29 -17.11
C GLY A 358 -16.70 -36.11 -16.99
N GLU A 359 -15.73 -35.87 -17.88
CA GLU A 359 -14.46 -36.60 -17.88
C GLU A 359 -13.59 -36.20 -16.67
N THR A 360 -12.92 -37.21 -16.09
CA THR A 360 -11.87 -36.98 -15.10
C THR A 360 -10.50 -37.11 -15.78
N ILE A 361 -9.75 -36.01 -15.82
CA ILE A 361 -8.41 -35.98 -16.42
C ILE A 361 -7.35 -35.74 -15.37
N GLY A 362 -6.30 -36.55 -15.38
CA GLY A 362 -5.10 -36.37 -14.58
C GLY A 362 -4.03 -35.63 -15.36
N ILE A 363 -3.32 -34.68 -14.76
CA ILE A 363 -2.18 -33.98 -15.37
C ILE A 363 -0.93 -34.27 -14.54
N LEU A 364 0.05 -34.91 -15.14
CA LEU A 364 1.35 -35.27 -14.55
C LEU A 364 2.48 -34.57 -15.31
N GLY A 365 3.62 -34.42 -14.65
CA GLY A 365 4.84 -33.87 -15.21
C GLY A 365 5.75 -33.32 -14.13
N GLU A 366 6.97 -32.99 -14.47
CA GLU A 366 7.94 -32.41 -13.54
C GLU A 366 7.52 -31.09 -12.96
N THR A 367 8.14 -30.70 -11.83
CA THR A 367 7.91 -29.36 -11.25
C THR A 367 8.42 -28.29 -12.20
N GLY A 368 7.56 -27.32 -12.52
CA GLY A 368 7.92 -26.23 -13.44
C GLY A 368 7.57 -26.47 -14.92
N CYS A 369 7.06 -27.64 -15.31
CA CYS A 369 6.70 -27.94 -16.72
C CYS A 369 5.43 -27.22 -17.23
N GLY A 370 4.74 -26.39 -16.42
CA GLY A 370 3.59 -25.58 -16.86
C GLY A 370 2.20 -26.08 -16.44
N LYS A 371 2.06 -27.10 -15.58
CA LYS A 371 0.75 -27.66 -15.15
C LYS A 371 -0.21 -26.61 -14.59
N THR A 372 0.23 -25.88 -13.58
CA THR A 372 -0.56 -24.79 -12.97
C THR A 372 -0.87 -23.68 -13.98
N SER A 373 0.07 -23.38 -14.88
CA SER A 373 -0.16 -22.39 -15.95
C SER A 373 -1.27 -22.83 -16.89
N LEU A 374 -1.30 -24.10 -17.28
CA LEU A 374 -2.32 -24.65 -18.16
C LEU A 374 -3.73 -24.49 -17.56
N ILE A 375 -3.93 -24.89 -16.30
CA ILE A 375 -5.26 -24.80 -15.69
C ILE A 375 -5.68 -23.38 -15.37
N ASN A 376 -4.75 -22.44 -15.15
CA ASN A 376 -5.04 -21.03 -14.89
C ASN A 376 -5.64 -20.32 -16.11
N LEU A 377 -5.48 -20.86 -17.31
CA LEU A 377 -6.09 -20.34 -18.53
C LEU A 377 -7.59 -20.65 -18.62
N ILE A 378 -8.06 -21.75 -17.99
CA ILE A 378 -9.48 -22.17 -18.03
C ILE A 378 -10.40 -21.14 -17.34
N PRO A 379 -10.16 -20.69 -16.09
CA PRO A 379 -10.94 -19.62 -15.45
C PRO A 379 -10.51 -18.22 -15.94
N ARG A 380 -9.68 -18.15 -16.97
CA ARG A 380 -9.14 -16.91 -17.54
C ARG A 380 -8.48 -16.05 -16.45
N PHE A 381 -7.55 -16.63 -15.69
CA PHE A 381 -6.69 -15.85 -14.79
C PHE A 381 -5.61 -15.11 -15.58
N TYR A 382 -5.23 -15.64 -16.74
CA TYR A 382 -4.37 -15.05 -17.74
C TYR A 382 -4.97 -15.31 -19.14
N ASP A 383 -4.67 -14.45 -20.10
CA ASP A 383 -4.98 -14.67 -21.51
C ASP A 383 -3.82 -15.37 -22.21
N VAL A 384 -4.11 -16.18 -23.23
CA VAL A 384 -3.11 -16.87 -24.05
C VAL A 384 -2.38 -15.88 -24.98
N CYS A 385 -1.11 -16.18 -25.29
CA CYS A 385 -0.35 -15.40 -26.28
C CYS A 385 -0.80 -15.73 -27.71
N GLU A 386 -0.99 -17.04 -27.99
CA GLU A 386 -1.46 -17.56 -29.28
C GLU A 386 -2.48 -18.67 -29.03
N GLY A 387 -3.34 -18.89 -30.01
CA GLY A 387 -4.40 -19.91 -29.94
C GLY A 387 -5.62 -19.45 -29.13
N SER A 388 -6.39 -20.44 -28.65
CA SER A 388 -7.62 -20.18 -27.88
C SER A 388 -7.91 -21.30 -26.90
N VAL A 389 -8.52 -20.93 -25.77
CA VAL A 389 -9.12 -21.84 -24.80
C VAL A 389 -10.63 -21.70 -24.87
N LEU A 390 -11.33 -22.81 -25.13
CA LEU A 390 -12.77 -22.80 -25.23
C LEU A 390 -13.39 -23.57 -24.07
N VAL A 391 -14.49 -23.06 -23.55
CA VAL A 391 -15.38 -23.76 -22.62
C VAL A 391 -16.73 -23.89 -23.32
N ASP A 392 -17.21 -25.12 -23.51
CA ASP A 392 -18.41 -25.45 -24.29
C ASP A 392 -18.43 -24.76 -25.68
N ASP A 393 -17.31 -24.90 -26.40
CA ASP A 393 -17.07 -24.40 -27.76
C ASP A 393 -17.02 -22.85 -27.89
N ILE A 394 -17.05 -22.12 -26.77
CA ILE A 394 -16.96 -20.65 -26.74
C ILE A 394 -15.63 -20.24 -26.13
N ASP A 395 -14.94 -19.30 -26.76
CA ASP A 395 -13.66 -18.77 -26.25
C ASP A 395 -13.85 -18.10 -24.89
N VAL A 396 -12.97 -18.42 -23.93
CA VAL A 396 -13.02 -17.83 -22.58
C VAL A 396 -12.92 -16.30 -22.59
N ARG A 397 -12.37 -15.71 -23.67
CA ARG A 397 -12.27 -14.25 -23.87
C ARG A 397 -13.62 -13.58 -24.17
N GLU A 398 -14.58 -14.34 -24.67
CA GLU A 398 -15.93 -13.85 -24.98
C GLU A 398 -16.83 -13.86 -23.75
N TYR A 399 -16.55 -14.71 -22.76
CA TYR A 399 -17.34 -14.80 -21.54
C TYR A 399 -17.28 -13.56 -20.67
N ASN A 400 -18.40 -13.21 -20.02
CA ASN A 400 -18.37 -12.41 -18.82
C ASN A 400 -17.62 -13.20 -17.72
N LEU A 401 -16.60 -12.59 -17.11
CA LEU A 401 -15.70 -13.27 -16.17
C LEU A 401 -16.43 -13.85 -14.96
N LYS A 402 -17.42 -13.14 -14.45
CA LYS A 402 -18.21 -13.63 -13.30
C LYS A 402 -18.98 -14.88 -13.71
N ASN A 403 -19.63 -14.88 -14.87
CA ASN A 403 -20.40 -16.02 -15.37
C ASN A 403 -19.48 -17.24 -15.61
N LEU A 404 -18.31 -17.05 -16.25
CA LEU A 404 -17.33 -18.12 -16.45
C LEU A 404 -16.85 -18.71 -15.12
N ARG A 405 -16.42 -17.83 -14.22
CA ARG A 405 -15.83 -18.25 -12.93
C ARG A 405 -16.83 -18.83 -11.95
N GLU A 406 -18.11 -18.49 -12.04
CA GLU A 406 -19.16 -19.15 -11.26
C GLU A 406 -19.30 -20.64 -11.59
N ARG A 407 -18.99 -21.04 -12.82
CA ARG A 407 -19.11 -22.41 -13.33
C ARG A 407 -17.84 -23.25 -13.20
N ILE A 408 -16.75 -22.64 -12.75
CA ILE A 408 -15.46 -23.29 -12.55
C ILE A 408 -15.07 -23.16 -11.08
N SER A 409 -14.76 -24.26 -10.43
CA SER A 409 -14.24 -24.28 -9.06
C SER A 409 -12.81 -24.75 -9.05
N VAL A 410 -11.94 -24.03 -8.31
CA VAL A 410 -10.50 -24.33 -8.27
C VAL A 410 -10.05 -24.49 -6.82
N ALA A 411 -9.51 -25.64 -6.49
CA ALA A 411 -8.72 -25.85 -5.27
C ALA A 411 -7.26 -25.56 -5.60
N LEU A 412 -6.75 -24.44 -5.11
CA LEU A 412 -5.40 -23.96 -5.39
C LEU A 412 -4.34 -24.76 -4.60
N GLN A 413 -3.13 -24.89 -5.13
CA GLN A 413 -1.99 -25.54 -4.49
C GLN A 413 -1.73 -24.97 -3.09
N LYS A 414 -1.75 -23.64 -2.93
CA LYS A 414 -1.67 -22.99 -1.63
C LYS A 414 -3.06 -22.73 -1.08
N SER A 415 -3.43 -23.48 -0.05
CA SER A 415 -4.73 -23.33 0.62
C SER A 415 -4.78 -22.07 1.48
N GLU A 416 -5.35 -20.99 0.94
CA GLU A 416 -5.55 -19.74 1.69
C GLU A 416 -6.82 -19.85 2.54
N ILE A 417 -6.65 -19.75 3.87
CA ILE A 417 -7.72 -19.79 4.86
C ILE A 417 -7.83 -18.42 5.52
N PHE A 418 -9.05 -17.87 5.54
CA PHE A 418 -9.34 -16.58 6.14
C PHE A 418 -9.55 -16.70 7.65
N GLN A 419 -9.24 -15.63 8.37
CA GLN A 419 -9.51 -15.53 9.79
C GLN A 419 -11.02 -15.41 10.03
N SER A 420 -11.67 -16.56 10.23
CA SER A 420 -13.11 -16.71 10.52
C SER A 420 -13.36 -18.13 11.03
N THR A 421 -14.61 -18.57 11.17
CA THR A 421 -14.91 -19.96 11.52
C THR A 421 -14.61 -20.91 10.35
N ILE A 422 -14.46 -22.21 10.64
CA ILE A 422 -14.35 -23.25 9.60
C ILE A 422 -15.58 -23.19 8.69
N LYS A 423 -16.77 -23.04 9.27
CA LYS A 423 -18.06 -22.91 8.56
C LYS A 423 -18.03 -21.78 7.53
N GLU A 424 -17.64 -20.58 7.96
CA GLU A 424 -17.57 -19.40 7.08
C GLU A 424 -16.50 -19.59 5.98
N ASN A 425 -15.38 -20.22 6.29
CA ASN A 425 -14.38 -20.55 5.27
C ASN A 425 -14.91 -21.49 4.18
N ILE A 426 -15.73 -22.48 4.55
CA ILE A 426 -16.36 -23.39 3.58
C ILE A 426 -17.47 -22.67 2.80
N ARG A 427 -18.29 -21.84 3.49
CA ARG A 427 -19.39 -21.07 2.89
C ARG A 427 -18.97 -20.12 1.78
N TRP A 428 -17.70 -19.73 1.71
CA TRP A 428 -17.15 -18.97 0.57
C TRP A 428 -17.39 -19.63 -0.79
N GLY A 429 -17.57 -20.97 -0.84
CA GLY A 429 -17.91 -21.67 -2.07
C GLY A 429 -19.31 -21.31 -2.59
N ARG A 430 -20.28 -21.12 -1.68
CA ARG A 430 -21.66 -20.74 -2.00
C ARG A 430 -22.29 -20.04 -0.78
N GLU A 431 -22.55 -18.74 -0.91
CA GLU A 431 -23.02 -17.87 0.18
C GLU A 431 -24.33 -18.36 0.82
N ASN A 432 -25.28 -18.79 -0.03
CA ASN A 432 -26.62 -19.26 0.40
C ASN A 432 -26.66 -20.76 0.73
N ALA A 433 -25.52 -21.41 1.00
CA ALA A 433 -25.47 -22.82 1.35
C ALA A 433 -26.08 -23.07 2.74
N THR A 434 -26.88 -24.13 2.86
CA THR A 434 -27.39 -24.61 4.13
C THR A 434 -26.28 -25.28 4.94
N ASP A 435 -26.53 -25.45 6.25
CA ASP A 435 -25.58 -26.16 7.12
C ASP A 435 -25.41 -27.63 6.71
N THR A 436 -26.47 -28.23 6.15
CA THR A 436 -26.42 -29.58 5.57
C THR A 436 -25.54 -29.63 4.32
N ASP A 437 -25.59 -28.64 3.44
CA ASP A 437 -24.71 -28.56 2.27
C ASP A 437 -23.25 -28.45 2.69
N ILE A 438 -22.95 -27.61 3.70
CA ILE A 438 -21.61 -27.43 4.24
C ILE A 438 -21.09 -28.74 4.85
N ALA A 439 -21.91 -29.43 5.63
CA ALA A 439 -21.57 -30.72 6.22
C ALA A 439 -21.30 -31.80 5.14
N ASN A 440 -22.14 -31.85 4.10
CA ASN A 440 -21.96 -32.76 2.98
C ASN A 440 -20.66 -32.49 2.22
N ALA A 441 -20.38 -31.22 1.90
CA ALA A 441 -19.13 -30.85 1.25
C ALA A 441 -17.91 -31.19 2.11
N ALA A 442 -17.98 -30.96 3.42
CA ALA A 442 -16.93 -31.34 4.37
C ALA A 442 -16.75 -32.85 4.49
N SER A 443 -17.85 -33.62 4.40
CA SER A 443 -17.80 -35.09 4.40
C SER A 443 -17.07 -35.62 3.15
N ILE A 444 -17.45 -35.14 1.97
CA ILE A 444 -16.77 -35.54 0.71
C ILE A 444 -15.29 -35.17 0.75
N ALA A 445 -14.97 -33.99 1.26
CA ALA A 445 -13.57 -33.53 1.41
C ALA A 445 -12.81 -34.23 2.56
N GLN A 446 -13.40 -35.22 3.22
CA GLN A 446 -12.81 -35.93 4.37
C GLN A 446 -12.45 -34.98 5.54
N ALA A 447 -13.15 -33.83 5.67
CA ALA A 447 -12.90 -32.83 6.72
C ALA A 447 -13.67 -33.12 8.01
N MET A 448 -14.76 -33.90 7.97
CA MET A 448 -15.62 -34.15 9.12
C MET A 448 -14.90 -34.76 10.32
N GLU A 449 -13.89 -35.63 10.07
CA GLU A 449 -13.14 -36.28 11.13
C GLU A 449 -12.49 -35.27 12.08
N PHE A 450 -11.75 -34.28 11.54
CA PHE A 450 -11.11 -33.29 12.40
C PHE A 450 -12.07 -32.20 12.87
N ILE A 451 -13.11 -31.86 12.07
CA ILE A 451 -14.10 -30.85 12.48
C ILE A 451 -14.89 -31.34 13.70
N SER A 452 -15.32 -32.61 13.70
CA SER A 452 -16.06 -33.18 14.82
C SER A 452 -15.23 -33.35 16.10
N THR A 453 -13.91 -33.42 16.00
CA THR A 453 -13.00 -33.48 17.14
C THR A 453 -12.53 -32.10 17.62
N SER A 454 -12.83 -31.05 16.87
CA SER A 454 -12.56 -29.67 17.28
C SER A 454 -13.52 -29.21 18.37
N THR A 455 -13.08 -28.32 19.27
CA THR A 455 -13.84 -27.90 20.46
C THR A 455 -15.24 -27.36 20.12
N ASP A 456 -15.34 -26.54 19.06
CA ASP A 456 -16.58 -25.87 18.63
C ASP A 456 -17.05 -26.40 17.25
N GLY A 457 -16.54 -27.54 16.78
CA GLY A 457 -16.92 -28.13 15.51
C GLY A 457 -16.75 -27.16 14.34
N PHE A 458 -17.80 -26.93 13.57
CA PHE A 458 -17.81 -25.98 12.45
C PHE A 458 -17.61 -24.51 12.85
N ASP A 459 -17.95 -24.14 14.08
CA ASP A 459 -17.82 -22.78 14.60
C ASP A 459 -16.42 -22.50 15.19
N THR A 460 -15.51 -23.48 15.14
CA THR A 460 -14.12 -23.33 15.54
C THR A 460 -13.46 -22.17 14.77
N LEU A 461 -12.91 -21.19 15.53
CA LEU A 461 -12.22 -20.03 14.98
C LEU A 461 -10.84 -20.42 14.43
N VAL A 462 -10.59 -20.03 13.22
CA VAL A 462 -9.29 -20.21 12.55
C VAL A 462 -8.52 -18.90 12.58
N THR A 463 -7.27 -18.99 13.01
CA THR A 463 -6.35 -17.84 13.07
C THR A 463 -5.95 -17.37 11.66
N GLN A 464 -5.35 -16.17 11.59
CA GLN A 464 -4.86 -15.59 10.34
C GLN A 464 -3.98 -16.59 9.55
N GLN A 465 -4.24 -16.73 8.25
CA GLN A 465 -3.60 -17.70 7.35
C GLN A 465 -3.74 -19.17 7.82
N GLY A 466 -4.71 -19.46 8.67
CA GLY A 466 -4.98 -20.82 9.11
C GLY A 466 -3.86 -21.43 9.98
N THR A 467 -3.04 -20.64 10.68
CA THR A 467 -1.90 -21.15 11.46
C THR A 467 -2.29 -22.12 12.58
N SER A 468 -3.56 -22.12 12.99
CA SER A 468 -4.14 -23.07 13.95
C SER A 468 -4.46 -24.45 13.34
N LEU A 469 -4.42 -24.60 12.01
CA LEU A 469 -4.71 -25.84 11.30
C LEU A 469 -3.44 -26.48 10.75
N SER A 470 -3.38 -27.80 10.73
CA SER A 470 -2.34 -28.52 10.00
C SER A 470 -2.46 -28.32 8.48
N GLY A 471 -1.40 -28.62 7.71
CA GLY A 471 -1.42 -28.50 6.24
C GLY A 471 -2.55 -29.30 5.59
N GLY A 472 -2.74 -30.55 6.00
CA GLY A 472 -3.83 -31.40 5.50
C GLY A 472 -5.23 -30.93 5.91
N GLN A 473 -5.38 -30.33 7.11
CA GLN A 473 -6.65 -29.72 7.54
C GLN A 473 -6.99 -28.51 6.69
N LYS A 474 -6.01 -27.61 6.41
CA LYS A 474 -6.19 -26.47 5.50
C LYS A 474 -6.62 -26.91 4.11
N GLN A 475 -5.97 -27.93 3.56
CA GLN A 475 -6.32 -28.47 2.25
C GLN A 475 -7.75 -29.02 2.26
N ARG A 476 -8.15 -29.82 3.26
CA ARG A 476 -9.52 -30.34 3.36
C ARG A 476 -10.58 -29.25 3.47
N VAL A 477 -10.32 -28.15 4.20
CA VAL A 477 -11.23 -26.98 4.24
C VAL A 477 -11.31 -26.29 2.87
N ALA A 478 -10.19 -26.09 2.19
CA ALA A 478 -10.16 -25.49 0.85
C ALA A 478 -10.89 -26.37 -0.19
N ILE A 479 -10.71 -27.69 -0.12
CA ILE A 479 -11.41 -28.65 -0.96
C ILE A 479 -12.92 -28.65 -0.66
N SER A 480 -13.34 -28.57 0.63
CA SER A 480 -14.76 -28.44 1.01
C SER A 480 -15.40 -27.21 0.38
N ARG A 481 -14.69 -26.07 0.40
CA ARG A 481 -15.09 -24.82 -0.27
C ARG A 481 -15.29 -25.04 -1.78
N THR A 482 -14.36 -25.72 -2.42
CA THR A 482 -14.38 -26.01 -3.86
C THR A 482 -15.58 -26.90 -4.22
N ILE A 483 -15.85 -27.94 -3.43
CA ILE A 483 -16.97 -28.86 -3.61
C ILE A 483 -18.30 -28.16 -3.37
N LEU A 484 -18.41 -27.33 -2.33
CA LEU A 484 -19.64 -26.62 -1.98
C LEU A 484 -20.16 -25.71 -3.09
N LYS A 485 -19.27 -25.28 -4.00
CA LYS A 485 -19.63 -24.40 -5.11
C LYS A 485 -20.56 -25.06 -6.12
N HIS A 486 -20.56 -26.38 -6.24
CA HIS A 486 -21.35 -27.16 -7.24
C HIS A 486 -21.12 -26.70 -8.68
N ALA A 487 -19.84 -26.47 -9.03
CA ALA A 487 -19.45 -26.03 -10.36
C ALA A 487 -19.46 -27.20 -11.37
N GLU A 488 -19.72 -26.89 -12.63
CA GLU A 488 -19.70 -27.88 -13.73
C GLU A 488 -18.27 -28.36 -14.07
N ILE A 489 -17.24 -27.55 -13.72
CA ILE A 489 -15.82 -27.89 -13.86
C ILE A 489 -15.15 -27.72 -12.51
N ILE A 490 -14.49 -28.78 -12.02
CA ILE A 490 -13.70 -28.75 -10.78
C ILE A 490 -12.24 -29.00 -11.10
N ILE A 491 -11.36 -28.14 -10.59
CA ILE A 491 -9.92 -28.21 -10.79
C ILE A 491 -9.23 -28.37 -9.44
N PHE A 492 -8.37 -29.36 -9.32
CA PHE A 492 -7.48 -29.59 -8.17
C PHE A 492 -6.04 -29.35 -8.60
N ASP A 493 -5.43 -28.25 -8.15
CA ASP A 493 -4.03 -27.91 -8.41
C ASP A 493 -3.17 -28.37 -7.23
N ASP A 494 -2.69 -29.61 -7.30
CA ASP A 494 -1.86 -30.26 -6.26
C ASP A 494 -2.48 -30.10 -4.83
N ALA A 495 -3.80 -30.01 -4.78
CA ALA A 495 -4.55 -29.64 -3.57
C ALA A 495 -4.64 -30.76 -2.54
N THR A 496 -4.18 -31.97 -2.87
CA THR A 496 -4.20 -33.17 -2.01
C THR A 496 -2.81 -33.58 -1.53
N SER A 497 -1.77 -32.82 -1.85
CA SER A 497 -0.36 -33.18 -1.59
C SER A 497 -0.02 -33.39 -0.10
N ALA A 498 -0.76 -32.70 0.82
CA ALA A 498 -0.59 -32.87 2.26
C ALA A 498 -1.54 -33.92 2.88
N LEU A 499 -2.30 -34.66 2.07
CA LEU A 499 -3.14 -35.75 2.51
C LEU A 499 -2.40 -37.08 2.43
N ASP A 500 -2.75 -38.03 3.31
CA ASP A 500 -2.32 -39.41 3.19
C ASP A 500 -3.09 -40.10 2.05
N LEU A 501 -2.50 -41.15 1.51
CA LEU A 501 -3.01 -41.87 0.33
C LEU A 501 -4.44 -42.43 0.53
N LYS A 502 -4.79 -42.86 1.75
CA LYS A 502 -6.11 -43.39 2.06
C LYS A 502 -7.18 -42.31 2.04
N THR A 503 -6.90 -41.20 2.70
CA THR A 503 -7.80 -40.02 2.72
C THR A 503 -8.00 -39.47 1.32
N GLU A 504 -6.93 -39.38 0.52
CA GLU A 504 -6.98 -38.90 -0.86
C GLU A 504 -7.82 -39.85 -1.76
N ALA A 505 -7.61 -41.16 -1.68
CA ALA A 505 -8.39 -42.14 -2.44
C ALA A 505 -9.88 -42.09 -2.08
N ASN A 506 -10.22 -42.00 -0.77
CA ASN A 506 -11.59 -41.82 -0.31
C ASN A 506 -12.25 -40.56 -0.85
N LEU A 507 -11.51 -39.41 -0.83
CA LEU A 507 -12.00 -38.14 -1.37
C LEU A 507 -12.37 -38.29 -2.85
N TYR A 508 -11.47 -38.82 -3.69
CA TYR A 508 -11.75 -38.96 -5.12
C TYR A 508 -12.87 -39.97 -5.42
N SER A 509 -12.96 -41.06 -4.64
CA SER A 509 -14.06 -42.00 -4.75
C SER A 509 -15.42 -41.35 -4.41
N MET A 510 -15.50 -40.63 -3.29
CA MET A 510 -16.74 -39.92 -2.90
C MET A 510 -17.08 -38.83 -3.89
N LEU A 511 -16.09 -38.08 -4.41
CA LEU A 511 -16.29 -37.03 -5.40
C LEU A 511 -16.82 -37.61 -6.74
N LYS A 512 -16.31 -38.74 -7.20
CA LYS A 512 -16.77 -39.41 -8.41
C LYS A 512 -18.23 -39.83 -8.29
N ASN A 513 -18.62 -40.35 -7.11
CA ASN A 513 -20.01 -40.81 -6.86
C ASN A 513 -20.97 -39.64 -6.69
N ALA A 514 -20.56 -38.55 -6.01
CA ALA A 514 -21.42 -37.42 -5.74
C ALA A 514 -21.60 -36.49 -6.96
N TYR A 515 -20.61 -36.44 -7.86
CA TYR A 515 -20.58 -35.53 -9.00
C TYR A 515 -20.18 -36.28 -10.29
N PRO A 516 -20.97 -37.26 -10.78
CA PRO A 516 -20.62 -38.07 -11.96
C PRO A 516 -20.51 -37.24 -13.24
N ASP A 517 -21.38 -36.26 -13.42
CA ASP A 517 -21.48 -35.44 -14.64
C ASP A 517 -20.53 -34.20 -14.64
N THR A 518 -19.83 -33.96 -13.55
CA THR A 518 -18.89 -32.83 -13.44
C THR A 518 -17.55 -33.17 -14.06
N THR A 519 -17.02 -32.28 -14.89
CA THR A 519 -15.66 -32.38 -15.45
C THR A 519 -14.62 -32.12 -14.36
N LYS A 520 -13.67 -33.03 -14.18
CA LYS A 520 -12.66 -32.96 -13.13
C LYS A 520 -11.26 -32.92 -13.71
N ILE A 521 -10.46 -31.94 -13.28
CA ILE A 521 -9.05 -31.83 -13.65
C ILE A 521 -8.22 -31.96 -12.38
N ILE A 522 -7.35 -32.95 -12.33
CA ILE A 522 -6.53 -33.28 -11.18
C ILE A 522 -5.05 -33.13 -11.56
N ILE A 523 -4.41 -32.06 -11.07
CA ILE A 523 -2.96 -31.96 -11.11
C ILE A 523 -2.41 -32.65 -9.86
N ALA A 524 -1.54 -33.61 -10.07
CA ALA A 524 -0.85 -34.30 -8.98
C ALA A 524 0.61 -34.56 -9.32
N GLN A 525 1.40 -34.77 -8.27
CA GLN A 525 2.78 -35.25 -8.39
C GLN A 525 2.87 -36.77 -8.22
N ARG A 526 1.83 -37.38 -7.62
CA ARG A 526 1.75 -38.81 -7.36
C ARG A 526 0.88 -39.49 -8.41
N ILE A 527 1.39 -40.57 -8.99
CA ILE A 527 0.60 -41.37 -9.94
C ILE A 527 -0.64 -41.96 -9.26
N ALA A 528 -0.54 -42.36 -7.99
CA ALA A 528 -1.67 -42.87 -7.21
C ALA A 528 -2.91 -41.96 -7.22
N SER A 529 -2.72 -40.63 -7.31
CA SER A 529 -3.82 -39.63 -7.31
C SER A 529 -4.57 -39.59 -8.63
N VAL A 530 -3.96 -40.00 -9.74
CA VAL A 530 -4.51 -39.88 -11.10
C VAL A 530 -4.66 -41.19 -11.86
N LYS A 531 -4.24 -42.31 -11.29
CA LYS A 531 -4.28 -43.63 -11.96
C LYS A 531 -5.68 -44.08 -12.37
N ASP A 532 -6.70 -43.66 -11.58
CA ASP A 532 -8.12 -43.98 -11.80
C ASP A 532 -8.86 -42.88 -12.62
N ALA A 533 -8.12 -41.91 -13.19
CA ALA A 533 -8.66 -40.93 -14.13
C ALA A 533 -8.99 -41.58 -15.47
N ASP A 534 -9.97 -41.04 -16.18
CA ASP A 534 -10.38 -41.57 -17.50
C ASP A 534 -9.23 -41.41 -18.52
N ARG A 535 -8.49 -40.30 -18.42
CA ARG A 535 -7.23 -40.08 -19.19
C ARG A 535 -6.22 -39.34 -18.32
N ILE A 536 -4.95 -39.58 -18.62
CA ILE A 536 -3.81 -38.91 -18.01
C ILE A 536 -3.04 -38.18 -19.12
N VAL A 537 -2.73 -36.91 -18.89
CA VAL A 537 -1.89 -36.08 -19.75
C VAL A 537 -0.51 -35.92 -19.11
N ILE A 538 0.52 -36.24 -19.87
CA ILE A 538 1.90 -36.00 -19.48
C ILE A 538 2.36 -34.68 -20.10
N LEU A 539 2.65 -33.71 -19.25
CA LEU A 539 3.21 -32.44 -19.64
C LEU A 539 4.72 -32.44 -19.37
N ASP A 540 5.48 -32.12 -20.40
CA ASP A 540 6.95 -32.08 -20.35
C ASP A 540 7.44 -30.83 -21.07
N ASP A 541 8.24 -30.00 -20.39
CA ASP A 541 8.81 -28.74 -20.86
C ASP A 541 7.82 -27.87 -21.70
N GLY A 542 6.61 -27.70 -21.21
CA GLY A 542 5.58 -26.89 -21.85
C GLY A 542 4.82 -27.54 -23.00
N HIS A 543 5.05 -28.83 -23.30
CA HIS A 543 4.37 -29.57 -24.36
C HIS A 543 3.62 -30.79 -23.80
N ILE A 544 2.58 -31.23 -24.48
CA ILE A 544 1.94 -32.52 -24.19
C ILE A 544 2.75 -33.64 -24.82
N SER A 545 3.42 -34.44 -23.98
CA SER A 545 4.25 -35.56 -24.44
C SER A 545 3.43 -36.82 -24.72
N ALA A 546 2.41 -37.09 -23.92
CA ALA A 546 1.55 -38.26 -24.10
C ALA A 546 0.18 -38.06 -23.45
N VAL A 547 -0.85 -38.71 -24.00
CA VAL A 547 -2.21 -38.76 -23.44
C VAL A 547 -2.71 -40.22 -23.56
N GLY A 548 -3.27 -40.74 -22.48
CA GLY A 548 -3.84 -42.11 -22.47
C GLY A 548 -4.31 -42.52 -21.09
N THR A 549 -4.80 -43.73 -20.97
CA THR A 549 -5.11 -44.37 -19.69
C THR A 549 -3.83 -44.80 -18.95
N HIS A 550 -3.93 -45.11 -17.66
CA HIS A 550 -2.80 -45.60 -16.87
C HIS A 550 -2.06 -46.78 -17.56
N ASP A 551 -2.82 -47.78 -18.03
CA ASP A 551 -2.28 -48.97 -18.64
C ASP A 551 -1.62 -48.72 -20.02
N GLU A 552 -2.20 -47.80 -20.81
CA GLU A 552 -1.64 -47.40 -22.10
C GLU A 552 -0.33 -46.63 -21.93
N LEU A 553 -0.30 -45.68 -20.99
CA LEU A 553 0.90 -44.87 -20.73
C LEU A 553 2.03 -45.71 -20.11
N LEU A 554 1.68 -46.68 -19.27
CA LEU A 554 2.67 -47.60 -18.70
C LEU A 554 3.36 -48.48 -19.76
N LYS A 555 2.68 -48.72 -20.89
CA LYS A 555 3.25 -49.49 -22.02
C LYS A 555 4.00 -48.60 -23.02
N ASN A 556 3.47 -47.38 -23.27
CA ASN A 556 3.85 -46.60 -24.44
C ASN A 556 4.63 -45.32 -24.14
N SER A 557 4.67 -44.85 -22.89
CA SER A 557 5.34 -43.59 -22.51
C SER A 557 6.55 -43.84 -21.61
N ALA A 558 7.74 -43.59 -22.11
CA ALA A 558 8.97 -43.70 -21.34
C ALA A 558 8.97 -42.75 -20.12
N ILE A 559 8.52 -41.52 -20.29
CA ILE A 559 8.43 -40.52 -19.20
C ILE A 559 7.49 -41.02 -18.10
N TYR A 560 6.33 -41.59 -18.47
CA TYR A 560 5.39 -42.11 -17.47
C TYR A 560 5.98 -43.33 -16.73
N GLN A 561 6.68 -44.21 -17.43
CA GLN A 561 7.38 -45.35 -16.84
C GLN A 561 8.45 -44.92 -15.84
N ASP A 562 9.22 -43.88 -16.18
CA ASP A 562 10.27 -43.34 -15.30
C ASP A 562 9.66 -42.75 -14.02
N ILE A 563 8.58 -41.96 -14.15
CA ILE A 563 7.85 -41.44 -13.00
C ILE A 563 7.27 -42.57 -12.14
N TYR A 564 6.70 -43.60 -12.76
CA TYR A 564 6.11 -44.74 -12.07
C TYR A 564 7.17 -45.53 -11.29
N ASN A 565 8.29 -45.88 -11.94
CA ASN A 565 9.39 -46.61 -11.35
C ASN A 565 10.05 -45.83 -10.21
N SER A 566 10.21 -44.53 -10.35
CA SER A 566 10.76 -43.67 -9.30
C SER A 566 9.89 -43.64 -8.04
N GLN A 567 8.57 -43.80 -8.19
CA GLN A 567 7.62 -43.80 -7.05
C GLN A 567 7.48 -45.20 -6.43
N LEU A 568 7.66 -46.26 -7.18
CA LEU A 568 7.68 -47.64 -6.65
C LEU A 568 8.95 -47.95 -5.83
N ASN A 569 10.11 -47.46 -6.29
CA ASN A 569 11.39 -47.69 -5.62
C ASN A 569 11.59 -46.88 -4.32
N LYS A 570 10.65 -46.05 -3.94
CA LYS A 570 10.63 -45.29 -2.68
C LYS A 570 9.78 -45.93 -1.56
N LYS A 571 9.38 -47.19 -1.71
CA LYS A 571 8.72 -47.99 -0.66
C LYS A 571 9.69 -48.72 0.23
#